data_4d06086e1d9c8731f80fed7e39852d4d
#
_entry.id   4d06086e1d9c8731f80fed7e39852d4d
#
_cell.length_a   1.000
_cell.length_b   1.000
_cell.length_c   1.000
_cell.angle_alpha   90.00
_cell.angle_beta   90.00
_cell.angle_gamma   90.00
#
_symmetry.space_group_name_H-M   'P 1'
#
loop_
_entity.id
_entity.type
_entity.pdbx_description
1 polymer ?
#
loop_
_entity_poly.entity_id
_entity_poly.type
_entity_poly.pdbx_seq_one_letter_code
_entity_poly.pdbx_strand_id
1 'polypeptide(L)'
;MNATKTATKIDTAERQAWMGLLARAPAPRLAGLMRAVARPGFTWLRRPEVGGVMVRGRTGGTGAPFNLGEMTVTRCALRLDTGEVGHAHVQGRDKAHAEAAALVDAMMTGPDASAVRAAVLDPLAGAEQAARLARAARAEATKVAFFTMVRGED
;
A
#
# COMPACT_ATOMS: atom_id res chain seq x y z
N MET A 1 36.42 5.13 -15.82
CA MET A 1 35.18 5.45 -16.58
C MET A 1 34.01 5.37 -15.62
N ASN A 2 33.56 6.54 -15.12
CA ASN A 2 32.40 6.61 -14.23
C ASN A 2 31.14 6.52 -15.10
N ALA A 3 30.49 5.35 -15.08
CA ALA A 3 29.13 5.23 -15.61
C ALA A 3 28.20 6.00 -14.65
N THR A 4 27.83 7.19 -15.00
CA THR A 4 26.78 7.95 -14.32
C THR A 4 25.49 7.16 -14.45
N LYS A 5 25.12 6.42 -13.39
CA LYS A 5 23.88 5.68 -13.30
C LYS A 5 22.75 6.71 -13.35
N THR A 6 22.15 6.90 -14.51
CA THR A 6 20.97 7.77 -14.69
C THR A 6 19.86 7.19 -13.84
N ALA A 7 19.66 7.77 -12.67
CA ALA A 7 18.52 7.43 -11.83
C ALA A 7 17.25 7.79 -12.60
N THR A 8 16.51 6.80 -13.05
CA THR A 8 15.20 7.00 -13.67
C THR A 8 14.35 7.73 -12.63
N LYS A 9 13.94 8.95 -12.95
CA LYS A 9 13.05 9.76 -12.09
C LYS A 9 11.71 9.03 -12.02
N ILE A 10 11.48 8.30 -10.92
CA ILE A 10 10.22 7.61 -10.68
C ILE A 10 9.16 8.67 -10.41
N ASP A 11 8.00 8.52 -11.05
CA ASP A 11 6.85 9.38 -10.78
C ASP A 11 6.38 9.18 -9.35
N THR A 12 6.22 10.30 -8.63
CA THR A 12 5.75 10.30 -7.23
C THR A 12 4.39 9.63 -7.08
N ALA A 13 3.48 9.82 -8.04
CA ALA A 13 2.16 9.21 -8.02
C ALA A 13 2.23 7.69 -8.19
N GLU A 14 3.11 7.21 -9.06
CA GLU A 14 3.34 5.79 -9.25
C GLU A 14 3.92 5.15 -7.98
N ARG A 15 4.92 5.79 -7.35
CA ARG A 15 5.49 5.31 -6.09
C ARG A 15 4.45 5.29 -4.96
N GLN A 16 3.63 6.32 -4.83
CA GLN A 16 2.54 6.35 -3.87
C GLN A 16 1.54 5.21 -4.08
N ALA A 17 1.23 4.88 -5.34
CA ALA A 17 0.31 3.80 -5.68
C ALA A 17 0.81 2.45 -5.18
N TRP A 18 2.06 2.05 -5.49
CA TRP A 18 2.57 0.77 -5.02
C TRP A 18 2.85 0.75 -3.51
N MET A 19 3.33 1.83 -2.91
CA MET A 19 3.49 1.91 -1.46
C MET A 19 2.14 1.74 -0.74
N GLY A 20 1.08 2.36 -1.26
CA GLY A 20 -0.27 2.18 -0.75
C GLY A 20 -0.79 0.74 -0.89
N LEU A 21 -0.51 0.08 -2.03
CA LEU A 21 -0.84 -1.32 -2.24
C LEU A 21 -0.12 -2.24 -1.23
N LEU A 22 1.19 -2.05 -1.05
CA LEU A 22 2.00 -2.80 -0.09
C LEU A 22 1.52 -2.60 1.36
N ALA A 23 1.15 -1.37 1.72
CA ALA A 23 0.67 -1.05 3.06
C ALA A 23 -0.68 -1.72 3.39
N ARG A 24 -1.53 -1.94 2.38
CA ARG A 24 -2.85 -2.57 2.53
C ARG A 24 -2.83 -4.09 2.30
N ALA A 25 -1.75 -4.61 1.75
CA ALA A 25 -1.63 -6.03 1.45
C ALA A 25 -1.74 -6.87 2.74
N PRO A 26 -2.44 -8.02 2.71
CA PRO A 26 -2.37 -8.96 3.82
C PRO A 26 -0.91 -9.43 4.03
N ALA A 27 -0.39 -9.27 5.24
CA ALA A 27 0.99 -9.59 5.56
C ALA A 27 1.43 -11.02 5.15
N PRO A 28 0.61 -12.08 5.40
CA PRO A 28 0.96 -13.44 4.96
C PRO A 28 1.06 -13.58 3.45
N ARG A 29 0.25 -12.82 2.69
CA ARG A 29 0.27 -12.86 1.23
C ARG A 29 1.53 -12.20 0.69
N LEU A 30 1.88 -11.02 1.19
CA LEU A 30 3.12 -10.33 0.82
C LEU A 30 4.34 -11.21 1.15
N ALA A 31 4.39 -11.77 2.36
CA ALA A 31 5.46 -12.69 2.76
C ALA A 31 5.56 -13.92 1.84
N GLY A 32 4.44 -14.47 1.40
CA GLY A 32 4.39 -15.59 0.45
C GLY A 32 5.00 -15.23 -0.91
N LEU A 33 4.62 -14.08 -1.47
CA LEU A 33 5.14 -13.60 -2.76
C LEU A 33 6.64 -13.27 -2.68
N MET A 34 7.09 -12.72 -1.56
CA MET A 34 8.50 -12.41 -1.34
C MET A 34 9.43 -13.63 -1.33
N ARG A 35 8.90 -14.84 -1.13
CA ARG A 35 9.70 -16.09 -1.22
C ARG A 35 10.17 -16.39 -2.64
N ALA A 36 9.44 -15.90 -3.65
CA ALA A 36 9.77 -16.07 -5.06
C ALA A 36 10.76 -15.02 -5.58
N VAL A 37 11.10 -14.03 -4.78
CA VAL A 37 11.99 -12.92 -5.15
C VAL A 37 13.29 -13.04 -4.39
N ALA A 38 14.42 -12.87 -5.08
CA ALA A 38 15.72 -12.83 -4.42
C ALA A 38 15.78 -11.68 -3.41
N ARG A 39 16.14 -11.99 -2.17
CA ARG A 39 16.22 -10.99 -1.10
C ARG A 39 17.60 -10.32 -1.14
N PRO A 40 17.69 -9.04 -1.52
CA PRO A 40 18.96 -8.32 -1.53
C PRO A 40 19.46 -8.06 -0.10
N GLY A 41 20.78 -7.89 0.05
CA GLY A 41 21.34 -7.35 1.28
C GLY A 41 20.97 -5.89 1.47
N PHE A 42 20.78 -5.48 2.72
CA PHE A 42 20.41 -4.11 3.05
C PHE A 42 20.91 -3.68 4.43
N THR A 43 20.94 -2.38 4.64
CA THR A 43 21.18 -1.75 5.93
C THR A 43 19.97 -0.92 6.36
N TRP A 44 19.70 -0.89 7.67
CA TRP A 44 18.63 -0.07 8.22
C TRP A 44 19.04 1.40 8.25
N LEU A 45 18.23 2.26 7.65
CA LEU A 45 18.25 3.70 7.90
C LEU A 45 17.36 4.06 9.09
N ARG A 46 16.24 3.34 9.21
CA ARG A 46 15.33 3.35 10.36
C ARG A 46 14.80 1.93 10.56
N ARG A 47 15.09 1.36 11.71
CA ARG A 47 14.53 0.05 12.09
C ARG A 47 13.02 0.11 12.22
N PRO A 48 12.28 -1.00 12.00
CA PRO A 48 10.84 -1.00 12.18
C PRO A 48 10.44 -0.56 13.58
N GLU A 49 9.71 0.55 13.65
CA GLU A 49 9.20 1.13 14.88
C GLU A 49 7.69 1.31 14.81
N VAL A 50 7.04 1.09 15.94
CA VAL A 50 5.59 1.30 16.10
C VAL A 50 5.37 2.71 16.64
N GLY A 51 4.43 3.43 16.05
CA GLY A 51 4.03 4.77 16.47
C GLY A 51 2.57 5.04 16.14
N GLY A 52 2.11 6.24 16.42
CA GLY A 52 0.78 6.70 16.08
C GLY A 52 0.80 7.78 14.99
N VAL A 53 -0.26 7.84 14.20
CA VAL A 53 -0.52 8.92 13.27
C VAL A 53 -1.95 9.41 13.42
N MET A 54 -2.14 10.72 13.33
CA MET A 54 -3.45 11.33 13.38
C MET A 54 -4.22 11.07 12.09
N VAL A 55 -5.45 10.57 12.22
CA VAL A 55 -6.36 10.34 11.09
C VAL A 55 -7.28 11.54 10.95
N ARG A 56 -7.39 12.07 9.75
CA ARG A 56 -8.27 13.18 9.41
C ARG A 56 -9.54 12.69 8.73
N GLY A 57 -10.66 13.15 9.19
CA GLY A 57 -11.97 12.96 8.58
C GLY A 57 -12.57 14.27 8.09
N ARG A 58 -13.75 14.20 7.47
CA ARG A 58 -14.56 15.37 7.12
C ARG A 58 -15.95 15.22 7.70
N THR A 59 -16.48 16.28 8.28
CA THR A 59 -17.84 16.32 8.81
C THR A 59 -18.84 16.00 7.71
N GLY A 60 -19.70 14.98 7.92
CA GLY A 60 -20.66 14.54 6.92
C GLY A 60 -20.05 14.06 5.60
N GLY A 61 -18.76 13.75 5.55
CA GLY A 61 -18.03 13.29 4.36
C GLY A 61 -17.55 14.41 3.43
N THR A 62 -18.14 15.57 3.42
CA THR A 62 -17.84 16.70 2.53
C THR A 62 -17.50 18.02 3.25
N GLY A 63 -17.73 18.09 4.55
CA GLY A 63 -17.52 19.29 5.36
C GLY A 63 -16.06 19.57 5.69
N ALA A 64 -15.83 20.46 6.67
CA ALA A 64 -14.48 20.85 7.12
C ALA A 64 -13.69 19.64 7.64
N PRO A 65 -12.36 19.59 7.38
CA PRO A 65 -11.52 18.52 7.91
C PRO A 65 -11.35 18.66 9.41
N PHE A 66 -11.34 17.53 10.13
CA PHE A 66 -11.06 17.47 11.55
C PHE A 66 -10.24 16.22 11.89
N ASN A 67 -9.56 16.22 13.04
CA ASN A 67 -8.84 15.06 13.53
C ASN A 67 -9.84 14.08 14.14
N LEU A 68 -10.00 12.92 13.48
CA LEU A 68 -10.95 11.87 13.89
C LEU A 68 -10.42 11.05 15.07
N GLY A 69 -9.11 10.79 15.09
CA GLY A 69 -8.47 9.96 16.09
C GLY A 69 -7.05 9.62 15.71
N GLU A 70 -6.43 8.71 16.45
CA GLU A 70 -5.08 8.23 16.22
C GLU A 70 -5.09 6.78 15.75
N MET A 71 -4.25 6.45 14.77
CA MET A 71 -4.07 5.11 14.27
C MET A 71 -2.66 4.61 14.55
N THR A 72 -2.54 3.39 15.05
CA THR A 72 -1.24 2.73 15.21
C THR A 72 -0.68 2.34 13.84
N VAL A 73 0.58 2.67 13.60
CA VAL A 73 1.32 2.34 12.38
C VAL A 73 2.69 1.81 12.72
N THR A 74 3.24 1.01 11.82
CA THR A 74 4.66 0.60 11.83
C THR A 74 5.33 1.21 10.62
N ARG A 75 6.47 1.85 10.83
CA ARG A 75 7.26 2.52 9.79
C ARG A 75 8.70 2.08 9.85
N CYS A 76 9.34 2.01 8.70
CA CYS A 76 10.78 1.74 8.59
C CYS A 76 11.35 2.35 7.31
N ALA A 77 12.67 2.42 7.24
CA ALA A 77 13.41 2.76 6.04
C ALA A 77 14.70 1.95 5.98
N LEU A 78 15.07 1.52 4.79
CA LEU A 78 16.28 0.73 4.55
C LEU A 78 16.96 1.18 3.25
N ARG A 79 18.22 0.84 3.14
CA ARG A 79 19.01 1.03 1.92
C ARG A 79 19.55 -0.32 1.48
N LEU A 80 19.33 -0.66 0.21
CA LEU A 80 19.94 -1.84 -0.40
C LEU A 80 21.45 -1.65 -0.55
N ASP A 81 22.20 -2.73 -0.61
CA ASP A 81 23.66 -2.70 -0.85
C ASP A 81 23.99 -2.06 -2.22
N THR A 82 23.05 -2.08 -3.15
CA THR A 82 23.11 -1.41 -4.46
C THR A 82 22.79 0.09 -4.41
N GLY A 83 22.33 0.61 -3.26
CA GLY A 83 22.13 2.03 -2.98
C GLY A 83 20.69 2.52 -2.99
N GLU A 84 19.74 1.75 -3.51
CA GLU A 84 18.32 2.13 -3.55
C GLU A 84 17.75 2.21 -2.12
N VAL A 85 16.87 3.19 -1.90
CA VAL A 85 16.25 3.43 -0.60
C VAL A 85 14.76 3.12 -0.65
N GLY A 86 14.32 2.26 0.26
CA GLY A 86 12.91 1.90 0.43
C GLY A 86 12.36 2.36 1.77
N HIS A 87 11.08 2.69 1.75
CA HIS A 87 10.31 3.13 2.89
C HIS A 87 9.05 2.28 3.03
N ALA A 88 8.60 2.08 4.26
CA ALA A 88 7.28 1.51 4.52
C ALA A 88 6.57 2.25 5.64
N HIS A 89 5.26 2.28 5.52
CA HIS A 89 4.35 2.84 6.48
C HIS A 89 3.07 2.01 6.44
N VAL A 90 2.95 1.04 7.34
CA VAL A 90 1.86 0.08 7.36
C VAL A 90 1.00 0.25 8.59
N GLN A 91 -0.30 -0.02 8.46
CA GLN A 91 -1.20 0.01 9.60
C GLN A 91 -0.93 -1.16 10.55
N GLY A 92 -1.01 -0.91 11.86
CA GLY A 92 -0.81 -1.92 12.90
C GLY A 92 0.62 -2.01 13.39
N ARG A 93 0.97 -3.15 14.00
CA ARG A 93 2.22 -3.36 14.73
C ARG A 93 3.15 -4.40 14.08
N ASP A 94 2.88 -4.78 12.83
CA ASP A 94 3.61 -5.84 12.13
C ASP A 94 4.93 -5.31 11.55
N LYS A 95 6.01 -5.56 12.26
CA LYS A 95 7.36 -5.15 11.85
C LYS A 95 7.86 -5.94 10.63
N ALA A 96 7.47 -7.20 10.50
CA ALA A 96 7.87 -8.03 9.36
C ALA A 96 7.18 -7.59 8.07
N HIS A 97 5.90 -7.20 8.16
CA HIS A 97 5.17 -6.59 7.05
C HIS A 97 5.84 -5.28 6.60
N ALA A 98 6.16 -4.39 7.55
CA ALA A 98 6.83 -3.13 7.24
C ALA A 98 8.19 -3.36 6.55
N GLU A 99 8.99 -4.32 7.03
CA GLU A 99 10.26 -4.69 6.41
C GLU A 99 10.08 -5.18 4.98
N ALA A 100 9.15 -6.12 4.75
CA ALA A 100 8.86 -6.66 3.42
C ALA A 100 8.40 -5.55 2.46
N ALA A 101 7.52 -4.66 2.90
CA ALA A 101 7.05 -3.53 2.11
C ALA A 101 8.18 -2.56 1.75
N ALA A 102 9.09 -2.24 2.69
CA ALA A 102 10.23 -1.38 2.43
C ALA A 102 11.25 -2.01 1.47
N LEU A 103 11.46 -3.33 1.56
CA LEU A 103 12.30 -4.06 0.60
C LEU A 103 11.74 -3.97 -0.82
N VAL A 104 10.45 -4.25 -1.00
CA VAL A 104 9.79 -4.12 -2.31
C VAL A 104 9.87 -2.69 -2.83
N ASP A 105 9.60 -1.68 -2.00
CA ASP A 105 9.71 -0.28 -2.41
C ASP A 105 11.13 0.07 -2.89
N ALA A 106 12.18 -0.38 -2.19
CA ALA A 106 13.56 -0.19 -2.61
C ALA A 106 13.86 -0.87 -3.95
N MET A 107 13.46 -2.14 -4.10
CA MET A 107 13.68 -2.92 -5.33
C MET A 107 12.94 -2.33 -6.52
N MET A 108 11.78 -1.70 -6.30
CA MET A 108 11.02 -1.00 -7.35
C MET A 108 11.71 0.27 -7.86
N THR A 109 12.70 0.78 -7.15
CA THR A 109 13.51 1.92 -7.60
C THR A 109 14.81 1.50 -8.30
N GLY A 110 15.07 0.19 -8.36
CA GLY A 110 16.28 -0.39 -8.92
C GLY A 110 16.08 -1.03 -10.30
N PRO A 111 17.12 -1.72 -10.81
CA PRO A 111 17.10 -2.35 -12.13
C PRO A 111 16.11 -3.50 -12.25
N ASP A 112 15.78 -4.17 -11.14
CA ASP A 112 14.90 -5.33 -11.12
C ASP A 112 13.40 -4.98 -10.96
N ALA A 113 13.06 -3.68 -11.07
CA ALA A 113 11.71 -3.18 -10.85
C ALA A 113 10.63 -3.91 -11.64
N SER A 114 10.88 -4.24 -12.92
CA SER A 114 9.90 -4.95 -13.76
C SER A 114 9.64 -6.38 -13.27
N ALA A 115 10.68 -7.10 -12.86
CA ALA A 115 10.55 -8.45 -12.32
C ALA A 115 9.83 -8.45 -10.97
N VAL A 116 10.15 -7.50 -10.10
CA VAL A 116 9.50 -7.33 -8.79
C VAL A 116 8.03 -6.93 -8.96
N ARG A 117 7.71 -6.05 -9.91
CA ARG A 117 6.34 -5.70 -10.24
C ARG A 117 5.53 -6.94 -10.61
N ALA A 118 6.01 -7.72 -11.57
CA ALA A 118 5.32 -8.93 -12.04
C ALA A 118 5.17 -9.99 -10.94
N ALA A 119 6.20 -10.18 -10.11
CA ALA A 119 6.20 -11.20 -9.08
C ALA A 119 5.41 -10.81 -7.81
N VAL A 120 5.34 -9.53 -7.46
CA VAL A 120 4.76 -9.06 -6.19
C VAL A 120 3.60 -8.11 -6.39
N LEU A 121 3.78 -7.00 -7.12
CA LEU A 121 2.77 -5.96 -7.20
C LEU A 121 1.55 -6.37 -8.00
N ASP A 122 1.72 -7.00 -9.16
CA ASP A 122 0.61 -7.40 -10.02
C ASP A 122 -0.29 -8.45 -9.35
N PRO A 123 0.24 -9.51 -8.69
CA PRO A 123 -0.59 -10.43 -7.91
C PRO A 123 -1.31 -9.78 -6.73
N LEU A 124 -0.70 -8.80 -6.07
CA LEU A 124 -1.35 -8.06 -4.99
C LEU A 124 -2.47 -7.16 -5.51
N ALA A 125 -2.22 -6.45 -6.60
CA ALA A 125 -3.22 -5.58 -7.23
C ALA A 125 -4.43 -6.37 -7.72
N GLY A 126 -4.19 -7.52 -8.36
CA GLY A 126 -5.25 -8.42 -8.79
C GLY A 126 -6.11 -8.92 -7.62
N ALA A 127 -5.48 -9.28 -6.52
CA ALA A 127 -6.20 -9.73 -5.32
C ALA A 127 -6.99 -8.59 -4.64
N GLU A 128 -6.42 -7.38 -4.56
CA GLU A 128 -7.13 -6.22 -4.02
C GLU A 128 -8.36 -5.89 -4.88
N GLN A 129 -8.20 -5.91 -6.20
CA GLN A 129 -9.31 -5.67 -7.13
C GLN A 129 -10.41 -6.73 -7.01
N ALA A 130 -10.06 -8.01 -6.96
CA ALA A 130 -11.02 -9.10 -6.76
C ALA A 130 -11.78 -8.95 -5.43
N ALA A 131 -11.08 -8.62 -4.35
CA ALA A 131 -11.70 -8.37 -3.05
C ALA A 131 -12.63 -7.15 -3.07
N ARG A 132 -12.26 -6.08 -3.80
CA ARG A 132 -13.09 -4.89 -3.98
C ARG A 132 -14.38 -5.22 -4.74
N LEU A 133 -14.28 -5.96 -5.85
CA LEU A 133 -15.44 -6.38 -6.64
C LEU A 133 -16.37 -7.29 -5.82
N ALA A 134 -15.82 -8.23 -5.06
CA ALA A 134 -16.62 -9.11 -4.20
C ALA A 134 -17.36 -8.33 -3.10
N ARG A 135 -16.75 -7.28 -2.53
CA ARG A 135 -17.43 -6.40 -1.56
C ARG A 135 -18.54 -5.58 -2.23
N ALA A 136 -18.27 -5.04 -3.41
CA ALA A 136 -19.27 -4.27 -4.16
C ALA A 136 -20.48 -5.12 -4.54
N ALA A 137 -20.25 -6.36 -5.01
CA ALA A 137 -21.34 -7.28 -5.34
C ALA A 137 -22.20 -7.63 -4.11
N ARG A 138 -21.56 -7.86 -2.94
CA ARG A 138 -22.31 -8.09 -1.69
C ARG A 138 -23.12 -6.88 -1.25
N ALA A 139 -22.56 -5.68 -1.38
CA ALA A 139 -23.27 -4.45 -1.06
C ALA A 139 -24.46 -4.23 -1.99
N GLU A 140 -24.29 -4.48 -3.29
CA GLU A 140 -25.41 -4.36 -4.26
C GLU A 140 -26.53 -5.38 -3.99
N ALA A 141 -26.19 -6.62 -3.60
CA ALA A 141 -27.16 -7.65 -3.25
C ALA A 141 -28.03 -7.29 -2.02
N THR A 142 -27.55 -6.39 -1.15
CA THR A 142 -28.27 -5.93 0.04
C THR A 142 -28.95 -4.57 -0.16
N LYS A 143 -28.85 -3.98 -1.33
CA LYS A 143 -29.46 -2.69 -1.65
C LYS A 143 -30.96 -2.82 -1.75
N VAL A 144 -31.67 -2.09 -0.89
CA VAL A 144 -33.14 -2.00 -0.92
C VAL A 144 -33.54 -0.85 -1.83
N ALA A 145 -34.30 -1.14 -2.89
CA ALA A 145 -34.90 -0.12 -3.72
C ALA A 145 -36.21 0.37 -3.06
N PHE A 146 -36.23 1.59 -2.56
CA PHE A 146 -37.44 2.20 -2.07
C PHE A 146 -38.15 2.88 -3.24
N PHE A 147 -39.29 2.30 -3.68
CA PHE A 147 -40.18 2.96 -4.61
C PHE A 147 -41.12 3.87 -3.81
N THR A 148 -40.99 5.17 -3.96
CA THR A 148 -41.99 6.10 -3.49
C THR A 148 -43.17 6.01 -4.45
N MET A 149 -44.26 5.34 -4.02
CA MET A 149 -45.54 5.44 -4.75
C MET A 149 -46.08 6.84 -4.51
N VAL A 150 -46.09 7.64 -5.56
CA VAL A 150 -46.86 8.92 -5.54
C VAL A 150 -48.33 8.54 -5.42
N ARG A 151 -48.93 8.85 -4.28
CA ARG A 151 -50.36 8.70 -4.08
C ARG A 151 -51.04 9.77 -4.97
N GLY A 152 -51.73 9.32 -6.02
CA GLY A 152 -52.52 10.21 -6.84
C GLY A 152 -53.62 10.85 -5.96
N GLU A 153 -53.69 12.18 -6.00
CA GLU A 153 -54.83 12.93 -5.48
C GLU A 153 -55.93 12.80 -6.52
N ASP A 154 -57.08 12.22 -6.12
CA ASP A 154 -58.34 12.28 -6.83
C ASP A 154 -58.99 13.66 -6.59
#